data_fa814ed0f6be4ebe403ac62f2b967253
#
_entry.id   fa814ed0f6be4ebe403ac62f2b967253
#
_cell.length_a   1.000
_cell.length_b   1.000
_cell.length_c   1.000
_cell.angle_alpha   90.00
_cell.angle_beta   90.00
_cell.angle_gamma   90.00
#
_symmetry.space_group_name_H-M   'P 1'
#
loop_
_entity.id
_entity.type
_entity.pdbx_description
1 polymer ?
#
loop_
_entity_poly.entity_id
_entity_poly.type
_entity_poly.pdbx_seq_one_letter_code
_entity_poly.pdbx_strand_id
1 'polypeptide(L)'
;DYIDSLKNLRTQINLYDNQLINILGNRMTVAQKIGLLKKKNNVAVLQSKRWNDILGKMILEGDEKNLSEEFILKVFKAIHQESINHQETILKNNQ
;
A
#
# COMPACT_ATOMS: atom_id res chain seq x y z
N ASP A 1 33.36 0.26 15.53
CA ASP A 1 33.83 1.32 14.67
C ASP A 1 32.77 1.72 13.65
N TYR A 2 33.07 2.64 12.78
CA TYR A 2 32.14 3.14 11.77
C TYR A 2 31.60 2.02 10.86
N ILE A 3 32.48 1.14 10.40
CA ILE A 3 32.12 0.03 9.49
C ILE A 3 31.14 -0.91 10.16
N ASP A 4 31.41 -1.31 11.39
CA ASP A 4 30.54 -2.21 12.15
C ASP A 4 29.20 -1.55 12.48
N SER A 5 29.22 -0.28 12.85
CA SER A 5 28.01 0.47 13.14
C SER A 5 27.13 0.62 11.90
N LEU A 6 27.73 0.93 10.75
CA LEU A 6 27.02 1.05 9.50
C LEU A 6 26.40 -0.27 9.06
N LYS A 7 27.16 -1.37 9.19
CA LYS A 7 26.66 -2.71 8.87
C LYS A 7 25.44 -3.06 9.74
N ASN A 8 25.51 -2.73 11.02
CA ASN A 8 24.43 -2.99 11.98
C ASN A 8 23.16 -2.22 11.60
N LEU A 9 23.28 -0.94 11.26
CA LEU A 9 22.15 -0.11 10.86
C LEU A 9 21.54 -0.59 9.55
N ARG A 10 22.37 -1.00 8.58
CA ARG A 10 21.89 -1.57 7.32
C ARG A 10 21.14 -2.87 7.52
N THR A 11 21.56 -3.69 8.49
CA THR A 11 20.83 -4.90 8.85
C THR A 11 19.43 -4.56 9.37
N GLN A 12 19.32 -3.49 10.16
CA GLN A 12 18.01 -3.00 10.63
C GLN A 12 17.12 -2.53 9.46
N ILE A 13 17.69 -1.81 8.50
CA ILE A 13 16.97 -1.40 7.29
C ILE A 13 16.47 -2.62 6.52
N ASN A 14 17.32 -3.62 6.34
CA ASN A 14 16.93 -4.86 5.63
C ASN A 14 15.74 -5.54 6.31
N LEU A 15 15.71 -5.55 7.63
CA LEU A 15 14.60 -6.13 8.39
C LEU A 15 13.30 -5.38 8.12
N TYR A 16 13.34 -4.04 8.15
CA TYR A 16 12.17 -3.22 7.85
C TYR A 16 11.72 -3.37 6.41
N ASP A 17 12.64 -3.46 5.45
CA ASP A 17 12.30 -3.70 4.05
C ASP A 17 11.55 -5.02 3.87
N ASN A 18 12.02 -6.09 4.56
CA ASN A 18 11.33 -7.38 4.52
C ASN A 18 9.92 -7.30 5.11
N GLN A 19 9.77 -6.58 6.21
CA GLN A 19 8.45 -6.36 6.81
C GLN A 19 7.53 -5.58 5.88
N LEU A 20 8.07 -4.55 5.22
CA LEU A 20 7.32 -3.71 4.29
C LEU A 20 6.79 -4.53 3.10
N ILE A 21 7.63 -5.36 2.49
CA ILE A 21 7.24 -6.22 1.37
C ILE A 21 6.14 -7.20 1.80
N ASN A 22 6.27 -7.78 2.98
CA ASN A 22 5.25 -8.70 3.50
C ASN A 22 3.91 -7.98 3.72
N ILE A 23 3.95 -6.77 4.27
CA ILE A 23 2.75 -5.96 4.51
C ILE A 23 2.09 -5.58 3.17
N LEU A 24 2.88 -5.15 2.19
CA LEU A 24 2.35 -4.80 0.86
C LEU A 24 1.70 -6.02 0.20
N GLY A 25 2.33 -7.18 0.27
CA GLY A 25 1.76 -8.43 -0.27
C GLY A 25 0.44 -8.78 0.39
N ASN A 26 0.37 -8.70 1.71
CA ASN A 26 -0.86 -8.96 2.46
C ASN A 26 -1.96 -7.97 2.09
N ARG A 27 -1.62 -6.70 1.92
CA ARG A 27 -2.58 -5.68 1.52
C ARG A 27 -3.16 -5.98 0.13
N MET A 28 -2.34 -6.43 -0.80
CA MET A 28 -2.80 -6.77 -2.16
C MET A 28 -3.67 -8.02 -2.17
N THR A 29 -3.39 -8.98 -1.30
CA THR A 29 -4.26 -10.15 -1.13
C THR A 29 -5.66 -9.73 -0.67
N VAL A 30 -5.74 -8.80 0.26
CA VAL A 30 -7.03 -8.25 0.72
C VAL A 30 -7.70 -7.45 -0.40
N ALA A 31 -6.94 -6.70 -1.17
CA ALA A 31 -7.46 -5.95 -2.32
C ALA A 31 -8.13 -6.88 -3.35
N GLN A 32 -7.53 -8.05 -3.60
CA GLN A 32 -8.13 -9.06 -4.48
C GLN A 32 -9.47 -9.56 -3.92
N LYS A 33 -9.56 -9.79 -2.63
CA LYS A 33 -10.81 -10.20 -1.96
C LYS A 33 -11.88 -9.11 -2.09
N ILE A 34 -11.49 -7.86 -1.96
CA ILE A 34 -12.39 -6.72 -2.18
C ILE A 34 -12.86 -6.68 -3.63
N GLY A 35 -11.96 -6.92 -4.59
CA GLY A 35 -12.30 -7.00 -6.01
C GLY A 35 -13.34 -8.07 -6.30
N LEU A 36 -13.18 -9.26 -5.71
CA LEU A 36 -14.16 -10.34 -5.83
C LEU A 36 -15.53 -9.94 -5.27
N LEU A 37 -15.53 -9.30 -4.11
CA LEU A 37 -16.75 -8.84 -3.46
C LEU A 37 -17.45 -7.77 -4.30
N LYS A 38 -16.73 -6.82 -4.84
CA LYS A 38 -17.27 -5.77 -5.71
C LYS A 38 -17.87 -6.36 -6.98
N LYS A 39 -17.17 -7.31 -7.60
CA LYS A 39 -17.65 -8.02 -8.79
C LYS A 39 -18.98 -8.72 -8.50
N LYS A 40 -19.04 -9.43 -7.40
CA LYS A 40 -20.24 -10.18 -7.00
C LYS A 40 -21.44 -9.25 -6.78
N ASN A 41 -21.22 -8.03 -6.36
CA ASN A 41 -22.26 -7.05 -6.03
C ASN A 41 -22.42 -5.95 -7.09
N ASN A 42 -21.74 -6.07 -8.22
CA ASN A 42 -21.77 -5.07 -9.31
C ASN A 42 -21.40 -3.66 -8.86
N VAL A 43 -20.38 -3.56 -8.01
CA VAL A 43 -19.88 -2.30 -7.47
C VAL A 43 -18.61 -1.89 -8.22
N ALA A 44 -18.46 -0.60 -8.50
CA ALA A 44 -17.28 -0.07 -9.16
C ALA A 44 -15.99 -0.29 -8.35
N VAL A 45 -14.88 -0.59 -9.03
CA VAL A 45 -13.57 -0.77 -8.40
C VAL A 45 -13.10 0.53 -7.76
N LEU A 46 -13.15 1.64 -8.49
CA LEU A 46 -12.71 2.93 -8.01
C LEU A 46 -13.82 3.62 -7.21
N GLN A 47 -13.52 3.96 -5.96
CA GLN A 47 -14.40 4.75 -5.10
C GLN A 47 -13.62 5.95 -4.58
N SER A 48 -13.82 7.11 -5.22
CA SER A 48 -13.04 8.33 -4.98
C SER A 48 -13.10 8.81 -3.53
N LYS A 49 -14.26 8.71 -2.89
CA LYS A 49 -14.41 9.10 -1.48
C LYS A 49 -13.51 8.26 -0.59
N ARG A 50 -13.50 6.95 -0.79
CA ARG A 50 -12.65 6.03 0.00
C ARG A 50 -11.16 6.38 -0.17
N TRP A 51 -10.75 6.64 -1.42
CA TRP A 51 -9.37 7.03 -1.71
C TRP A 51 -8.98 8.31 -0.99
N ASN A 52 -9.82 9.35 -1.06
CA ASN A 52 -9.56 10.63 -0.41
C ASN A 52 -9.47 10.49 1.11
N ASP A 53 -10.35 9.66 1.71
CA ASP A 53 -10.34 9.41 3.15
C ASP A 53 -9.04 8.72 3.59
N ILE A 54 -8.61 7.69 2.85
CA ILE A 54 -7.35 6.98 3.15
C ILE A 54 -6.17 7.94 3.04
N LEU A 55 -6.10 8.70 1.96
CA LEU A 55 -4.98 9.60 1.70
C LEU A 55 -4.85 10.66 2.80
N GLY A 56 -5.96 11.31 3.16
CA GLY A 56 -5.96 12.32 4.22
C GLY A 56 -5.49 11.75 5.55
N LYS A 57 -5.96 10.57 5.91
CA LYS A 57 -5.55 9.89 7.14
C LYS A 57 -4.06 9.55 7.13
N MET A 58 -3.56 9.03 6.02
CA MET A 58 -2.15 8.64 5.92
C MET A 58 -1.21 9.84 5.94
N ILE A 59 -1.62 10.96 5.38
CA ILE A 59 -0.85 12.20 5.46
C ILE A 59 -0.69 12.63 6.93
N LEU A 60 -1.77 12.61 7.71
CA LEU A 60 -1.73 12.99 9.13
C LEU A 60 -0.88 12.01 9.94
N GLU A 61 -1.07 10.71 9.76
CA GLU A 61 -0.30 9.70 10.48
C GLU A 61 1.18 9.73 10.09
N GLY A 62 1.46 9.99 8.81
CA GLY A 62 2.83 10.10 8.33
C GLY A 62 3.56 11.30 8.94
N ASP A 63 2.87 12.41 9.08
CA ASP A 63 3.45 13.61 9.70
C ASP A 63 3.92 13.32 11.13
N GLU A 64 3.16 12.56 11.89
CA GLU A 64 3.52 12.16 13.25
C GLU A 64 4.79 11.29 13.30
N LYS A 65 5.16 10.68 12.19
CA LYS A 65 6.33 9.81 12.06
C LYS A 65 7.45 10.44 11.25
N ASN A 66 7.41 11.73 11.05
CA ASN A 66 8.41 12.51 10.28
C ASN A 66 8.49 12.10 8.81
N LEU A 67 7.35 11.71 8.24
CA LEU A 67 7.22 11.40 6.81
C LEU A 67 6.53 12.57 6.11
N SER A 68 7.16 13.13 5.09
CA SER A 68 6.61 14.28 4.38
C SER A 68 5.32 13.95 3.64
N GLU A 69 4.47 14.95 3.47
CA GLU A 69 3.24 14.82 2.70
C GLU A 69 3.54 14.35 1.27
N GLU A 70 4.55 14.94 0.63
CA GLU A 70 4.95 14.56 -0.73
C GLU A 70 5.30 13.07 -0.82
N PHE A 71 6.06 12.56 0.14
CA PHE A 71 6.42 11.15 0.19
C PHE A 71 5.18 10.27 0.35
N ILE A 72 4.31 10.61 1.28
CA ILE A 72 3.06 9.86 1.52
C ILE A 72 2.18 9.85 0.28
N LEU A 73 2.02 11.00 -0.39
CA LEU A 73 1.25 11.08 -1.62
C LEU A 73 1.78 10.13 -2.69
N LYS A 74 3.09 10.13 -2.92
CA LYS A 74 3.71 9.27 -3.93
C LYS A 74 3.55 7.79 -3.59
N VAL A 75 3.84 7.40 -2.36
CA VAL A 75 3.76 6.00 -1.91
C VAL A 75 2.33 5.49 -1.98
N PHE A 76 1.37 6.22 -1.44
CA PHE A 76 -0.02 5.77 -1.40
C PHE A 76 -0.70 5.83 -2.76
N LYS A 77 -0.30 6.74 -3.65
CA LYS A 77 -0.75 6.69 -5.05
C LYS A 77 -0.29 5.41 -5.74
N ALA A 78 0.96 5.02 -5.53
CA ALA A 78 1.50 3.78 -6.09
C ALA A 78 0.78 2.55 -5.52
N ILE A 79 0.57 2.52 -4.21
CA ILE A 79 -0.16 1.42 -3.54
C ILE A 79 -1.60 1.35 -4.05
N HIS A 80 -2.26 2.49 -4.19
CA HIS A 80 -3.64 2.58 -4.68
C HIS A 80 -3.74 2.05 -6.11
N GLN A 81 -2.83 2.45 -6.99
CA GLN A 81 -2.82 1.98 -8.37
C GLN A 81 -2.61 0.47 -8.45
N GLU A 82 -1.69 -0.07 -7.66
CA GLU A 82 -1.46 -1.51 -7.61
C GLU A 82 -2.70 -2.26 -7.11
N SER A 83 -3.37 -1.71 -6.11
CA SER A 83 -4.61 -2.25 -5.57
C SER A 83 -5.71 -2.31 -6.64
N ILE A 84 -5.86 -1.23 -7.41
CA ILE A 84 -6.81 -1.18 -8.52
C ILE A 84 -6.45 -2.23 -9.58
N ASN A 85 -5.17 -2.34 -9.93
CA ASN A 85 -4.70 -3.31 -10.93
C ASN A 85 -5.06 -4.75 -10.51
N HIS A 86 -4.86 -5.10 -9.24
CA HIS A 86 -5.23 -6.42 -8.72
C HIS A 86 -6.75 -6.66 -8.80
N GLN A 87 -7.56 -5.66 -8.44
CA GLN A 87 -9.02 -5.77 -8.51
C GLN A 87 -9.51 -5.92 -9.95
N GLU A 88 -8.95 -5.14 -10.88
CA GLU A 88 -9.31 -5.20 -12.29
C GLU A 88 -8.90 -6.51 -12.95
N THR A 89 -7.75 -7.06 -12.58
CA THR A 89 -7.29 -8.37 -13.07
C THR A 89 -8.30 -9.46 -12.69
N ILE A 90 -8.80 -9.44 -11.46
CA ILE A 90 -9.82 -10.38 -11.01
C ILE A 90 -11.11 -10.23 -11.81
N LEU A 91 -11.53 -9.00 -12.09
CA LEU A 91 -12.72 -8.75 -12.90
C LEU A 91 -12.57 -9.33 -14.30
N LYS A 92 -11.40 -9.18 -14.93
CA LYS A 92 -11.13 -9.70 -16.27
C LYS A 92 -11.08 -11.23 -16.31
N ASN A 93 -10.33 -11.83 -15.37
CA ASN A 93 -10.02 -13.26 -15.42
C ASN A 93 -11.20 -14.17 -15.08
N ASN A 94 -12.26 -13.62 -14.50
CA ASN A 94 -13.42 -14.39 -14.07
C ASN A 94 -14.68 -14.11 -14.91
N GLN A 95 -14.49 -13.55 -16.09
CA GLN A 95 -15.60 -13.36 -17.03
C GLN A 95 -15.89 -14.62 -17.83
#